data_c7cc82125c3c8b4d6dc347acabbb3875
#
_entry.id   c7cc82125c3c8b4d6dc347acabbb3875
#
_cell.length_a   1.000
_cell.length_b   1.000
_cell.length_c   1.000
_cell.angle_alpha   90.00
_cell.angle_beta   90.00
_cell.angle_gamma   90.00
#
_symmetry.space_group_name_H-M   'P 1'
#
loop_
_entity.id
_entity.type
_entity.pdbx_description
1 polymer ?
#
loop_
_entity_poly.entity_id
_entity_poly.type
_entity_poly.pdbx_seq_one_letter_code
_entity_poly.pdbx_strand_id
1 'polypeptide(L)'
;MYTIYQVQSGDTLASIANKYGIPINDLSSINGIIMGTNLNPGDYIVVPRMEKENIYFSKYSIKDGDTIYSIARRYNIDPRFLLRLNGLNENDVIYSGDYIFVPNDGVKFYITGMDNTLDDVIKYLNVTPDEFASQNTTIYLTNDQLFVYRK
;
A
#
# COMPACT_ATOMS: atom_id res chain seq x y z
N MET A 1 -11.50 -1.79 -2.10
CA MET A 1 -12.81 -2.37 -1.70
C MET A 1 -13.31 -1.60 -0.48
N TYR A 2 -14.61 -1.33 -0.37
CA TYR A 2 -15.21 -0.54 0.72
C TYR A 2 -16.13 -1.40 1.60
N THR A 3 -16.39 -0.94 2.82
CA THR A 3 -17.35 -1.53 3.74
C THR A 3 -18.14 -0.42 4.44
N ILE A 4 -19.20 -0.78 5.16
CA ILE A 4 -20.01 0.16 5.92
C ILE A 4 -19.53 0.16 7.37
N TYR A 5 -19.35 1.34 7.92
CA TYR A 5 -19.05 1.58 9.33
C TYR A 5 -20.20 2.31 10.00
N GLN A 6 -20.65 1.81 11.14
CA GLN A 6 -21.63 2.50 11.97
C GLN A 6 -20.90 3.44 12.94
N VAL A 7 -21.20 4.72 12.87
CA VAL A 7 -20.64 5.77 13.71
C VAL A 7 -20.95 5.48 15.18
N GLN A 8 -19.94 5.51 16.02
CA GLN A 8 -20.04 5.29 17.45
C GLN A 8 -20.07 6.64 18.19
N SER A 9 -20.51 6.60 19.45
CA SER A 9 -20.46 7.79 20.32
C SER A 9 -19.02 8.29 20.47
N GLY A 10 -18.79 9.58 20.21
CA GLY A 10 -17.46 10.21 20.24
C GLY A 10 -16.66 10.12 18.95
N ASP A 11 -17.19 9.44 17.93
CA ASP A 11 -16.54 9.44 16.62
C ASP A 11 -16.62 10.81 15.96
N THR A 12 -15.53 11.14 15.28
CA THR A 12 -15.45 12.28 14.36
C THR A 12 -14.96 11.80 13.01
N LEU A 13 -15.22 12.57 11.95
CA LEU A 13 -14.69 12.23 10.63
C LEU A 13 -13.15 12.05 10.66
N ALA A 14 -12.45 12.87 11.45
CA ALA A 14 -11.00 12.77 11.64
C ALA A 14 -10.58 11.49 12.37
N SER A 15 -11.28 11.10 13.45
CA SER A 15 -10.95 9.87 14.18
C SER A 15 -11.18 8.63 13.33
N ILE A 16 -12.25 8.62 12.54
CA ILE A 16 -12.56 7.51 11.64
C ILE A 16 -11.56 7.46 10.48
N ALA A 17 -11.23 8.58 9.85
CA ALA A 17 -10.20 8.65 8.80
C ALA A 17 -8.86 8.10 9.31
N ASN A 18 -8.46 8.50 10.51
CA ASN A 18 -7.24 8.00 11.18
C ASN A 18 -7.31 6.49 11.45
N LYS A 19 -8.46 6.00 11.94
CA LYS A 19 -8.69 4.57 12.20
C LYS A 19 -8.52 3.72 10.94
N TYR A 20 -8.98 4.22 9.80
CA TYR A 20 -8.92 3.51 8.52
C TYR A 20 -7.68 3.88 7.67
N GLY A 21 -6.80 4.74 8.18
CA GLY A 21 -5.52 5.07 7.56
C GLY A 21 -5.65 5.82 6.23
N ILE A 22 -6.71 6.63 6.08
CA ILE A 22 -6.94 7.45 4.87
C ILE A 22 -6.99 8.94 5.23
N PRO A 23 -6.67 9.82 4.27
CA PRO A 23 -6.87 11.24 4.44
C PRO A 23 -8.34 11.59 4.74
N ILE A 24 -8.57 12.55 5.62
CA ILE A 24 -9.93 12.98 5.98
C ILE A 24 -10.71 13.49 4.76
N ASN A 25 -10.03 14.15 3.82
CA ASN A 25 -10.62 14.62 2.57
C ASN A 25 -11.15 13.47 1.70
N ASP A 26 -10.44 12.35 1.67
CA ASP A 26 -10.86 11.17 0.92
C ASP A 26 -12.09 10.54 1.57
N LEU A 27 -12.09 10.40 2.90
CA LEU A 27 -13.27 9.89 3.62
C LEU A 27 -14.50 10.79 3.42
N SER A 28 -14.30 12.11 3.48
CA SER A 28 -15.30 13.13 3.19
C SER A 28 -15.89 12.96 1.78
N SER A 29 -15.01 12.88 0.77
CA SER A 29 -15.40 12.75 -0.64
C SER A 29 -16.14 11.45 -0.94
N ILE A 30 -15.67 10.32 -0.40
CA ILE A 30 -16.31 9.01 -0.58
C ILE A 30 -17.74 9.00 -0.06
N ASN A 31 -18.01 9.77 1.01
CA ASN A 31 -19.32 9.81 1.67
C ASN A 31 -20.17 11.02 1.29
N GLY A 32 -19.65 11.95 0.50
CA GLY A 32 -20.33 13.22 0.21
C GLY A 32 -20.57 14.09 1.45
N ILE A 33 -19.72 13.94 2.48
CA ILE A 33 -19.83 14.68 3.75
C ILE A 33 -19.03 15.97 3.63
N ILE A 34 -19.62 17.10 3.99
CA ILE A 34 -18.93 18.39 4.04
C ILE A 34 -18.00 18.42 5.26
N MET A 35 -16.77 18.91 5.07
CA MET A 35 -15.84 19.07 6.17
C MET A 35 -16.41 19.94 7.29
N GLY A 36 -16.30 19.47 8.54
CA GLY A 36 -16.88 20.13 9.70
C GLY A 36 -18.29 19.70 10.05
N THR A 37 -18.91 18.80 9.28
CA THR A 37 -20.18 18.18 9.64
C THR A 37 -19.98 17.25 10.85
N ASN A 38 -20.83 17.38 11.86
CA ASN A 38 -20.86 16.43 12.97
C ASN A 38 -21.54 15.13 12.53
N LEU A 39 -20.90 14.03 12.84
CA LEU A 39 -21.48 12.68 12.67
C LEU A 39 -22.35 12.36 13.90
N ASN A 40 -23.49 11.73 13.68
CA ASN A 40 -24.34 11.25 14.76
C ASN A 40 -24.05 9.78 15.06
N PRO A 41 -23.99 9.36 16.33
CA PRO A 41 -23.94 7.95 16.66
C PRO A 41 -25.11 7.20 16.03
N GLY A 42 -24.80 6.08 15.37
CA GLY A 42 -25.77 5.30 14.63
C GLY A 42 -25.84 5.57 13.13
N ASP A 43 -25.29 6.69 12.65
CA ASP A 43 -25.14 6.96 11.21
C ASP A 43 -24.25 5.89 10.55
N TYR A 44 -24.45 5.70 9.26
CA TYR A 44 -23.65 4.78 8.46
C TYR A 44 -22.79 5.55 7.45
N ILE A 45 -21.51 5.26 7.42
CA ILE A 45 -20.59 5.82 6.46
C ILE A 45 -19.81 4.71 5.74
N VAL A 46 -19.44 5.00 4.51
CA VAL A 46 -18.59 4.12 3.70
C VAL A 46 -17.13 4.37 4.08
N VAL A 47 -16.42 3.31 4.42
CA VAL A 47 -15.00 3.33 4.77
C VAL A 47 -14.26 2.31 3.92
N PRO A 48 -12.95 2.48 3.70
CA PRO A 48 -12.14 1.42 3.12
C PRO A 48 -12.27 0.16 3.98
N ARG A 49 -12.44 -0.99 3.34
CA ARG A 49 -12.34 -2.25 4.06
C ARG A 49 -10.93 -2.32 4.63
N MET A 50 -10.80 -2.37 5.96
CA MET A 50 -9.53 -2.72 6.58
C MET A 50 -9.22 -4.14 6.11
N GLU A 51 -8.39 -4.25 5.09
CA GLU A 51 -7.69 -5.50 4.87
C GLU A 51 -6.87 -5.74 6.14
N LYS A 52 -6.82 -7.00 6.58
CA LYS A 52 -5.86 -7.43 7.62
C LYS A 52 -4.55 -6.68 7.37
N GLU A 53 -3.93 -6.17 8.43
CA GLU A 53 -2.65 -5.43 8.35
C GLU A 53 -1.84 -5.90 7.15
N ASN A 54 -1.47 -4.99 6.27
CA ASN A 54 -0.73 -5.38 5.08
C ASN A 54 0.58 -6.01 5.55
N ILE A 55 0.58 -7.33 5.64
CA ILE A 55 1.71 -8.11 6.15
C ILE A 55 2.95 -8.00 5.27
N TYR A 56 2.80 -7.43 4.07
CA TYR A 56 3.87 -7.32 3.09
C TYR A 56 4.52 -5.93 3.09
N PHE A 57 3.76 -4.87 3.31
CA PHE A 57 4.24 -3.49 3.20
C PHE A 57 3.80 -2.64 4.38
N SER A 58 4.67 -1.71 4.79
CA SER A 58 4.38 -0.69 5.80
C SER A 58 4.57 0.71 5.22
N LYS A 59 3.97 1.70 5.86
CA LYS A 59 4.19 3.11 5.54
C LYS A 59 5.49 3.60 6.17
N TYR A 60 6.36 4.17 5.36
CA TYR A 60 7.57 4.86 5.79
C TYR A 60 7.36 6.37 5.66
N SER A 61 7.49 7.12 6.74
CA SER A 61 7.47 8.59 6.70
C SER A 61 8.82 9.10 6.24
N ILE A 62 8.82 9.86 5.16
CA ILE A 62 10.00 10.43 4.53
C ILE A 62 10.60 11.49 5.49
N LYS A 63 11.90 11.40 5.72
CA LYS A 63 12.67 12.31 6.58
C LYS A 63 13.47 13.29 5.74
N ASP A 64 13.90 14.38 6.36
CA ASP A 64 14.80 15.34 5.73
C ASP A 64 16.08 14.66 5.24
N GLY A 65 16.42 14.89 3.99
CA GLY A 65 17.58 14.28 3.33
C GLY A 65 17.35 12.87 2.77
N ASP A 66 16.16 12.29 2.95
CA ASP A 66 15.85 11.02 2.30
C ASP A 66 15.71 11.19 0.78
N THR A 67 16.18 10.20 0.07
CA THR A 67 15.97 10.01 -1.37
C THR A 67 15.44 8.60 -1.60
N ILE A 68 14.77 8.37 -2.72
CA ILE A 68 14.33 7.02 -3.11
C ILE A 68 15.51 6.03 -3.06
N TYR A 69 16.68 6.46 -3.53
CA TYR A 69 17.89 5.62 -3.53
C TYR A 69 18.39 5.28 -2.11
N SER A 70 18.37 6.25 -1.19
CA SER A 70 18.79 6.01 0.20
C SER A 70 17.81 5.10 0.94
N ILE A 71 16.51 5.29 0.70
CA ILE A 71 15.46 4.44 1.27
C ILE A 71 15.54 3.02 0.68
N ALA A 72 15.63 2.88 -0.64
CA ALA A 72 15.75 1.58 -1.31
C ALA A 72 16.96 0.77 -0.79
N ARG A 73 18.11 1.44 -0.60
CA ARG A 73 19.31 0.82 -0.01
C ARG A 73 19.06 0.32 1.42
N ARG A 74 18.34 1.10 2.23
CA ARG A 74 18.01 0.74 3.63
C ARG A 74 17.16 -0.53 3.71
N TYR A 75 16.25 -0.70 2.76
CA TYR A 75 15.36 -1.86 2.67
C TYR A 75 15.88 -2.97 1.75
N ASN A 76 17.10 -2.81 1.21
CA ASN A 76 17.76 -3.77 0.31
C ASN A 76 16.90 -4.15 -0.91
N ILE A 77 16.32 -3.16 -1.56
CA ILE A 77 15.49 -3.30 -2.77
C ILE A 77 16.02 -2.43 -3.92
N ASP A 78 15.70 -2.83 -5.14
CA ASP A 78 16.00 -2.02 -6.33
C ASP A 78 15.18 -0.72 -6.28
N PRO A 79 15.81 0.46 -6.44
CA PRO A 79 15.11 1.74 -6.43
C PRO A 79 13.97 1.83 -7.44
N ARG A 80 14.10 1.19 -8.60
CA ARG A 80 13.03 1.13 -9.62
C ARG A 80 11.79 0.41 -9.12
N PHE A 81 11.96 -0.65 -8.32
CA PHE A 81 10.83 -1.34 -7.71
C PHE A 81 10.19 -0.51 -6.61
N LEU A 82 10.99 0.23 -5.83
CA LEU A 82 10.43 1.14 -4.83
C LEU A 82 9.61 2.27 -5.46
N LEU A 83 10.09 2.86 -6.55
CA LEU A 83 9.35 3.85 -7.33
C LEU A 83 8.02 3.28 -7.82
N ARG A 84 8.07 2.15 -8.53
CA ARG A 84 6.86 1.52 -9.11
C ARG A 84 5.87 1.06 -8.05
N LEU A 85 6.34 0.54 -6.91
CA LEU A 85 5.48 0.17 -5.78
C LEU A 85 4.64 1.36 -5.29
N ASN A 86 5.18 2.57 -5.41
CA ASN A 86 4.56 3.80 -4.95
C ASN A 86 3.92 4.63 -6.07
N GLY A 87 3.86 4.11 -7.30
CA GLY A 87 3.33 4.84 -8.45
C GLY A 87 4.15 6.05 -8.85
N LEU A 88 5.45 6.07 -8.49
CA LEU A 88 6.39 7.13 -8.77
C LEU A 88 7.26 6.78 -10.00
N ASN A 89 7.79 7.80 -10.63
CA ASN A 89 8.81 7.71 -11.68
C ASN A 89 10.12 8.39 -11.24
N GLU A 90 11.17 8.26 -12.03
CA GLU A 90 12.53 8.74 -11.69
C GLU A 90 12.63 10.27 -11.54
N ASN A 91 11.67 11.02 -12.11
CA ASN A 91 11.64 12.48 -12.05
C ASN A 91 10.77 13.02 -10.91
N ASP A 92 10.05 12.15 -10.21
CA ASP A 92 9.18 12.58 -9.12
C ASP A 92 10.00 12.94 -7.89
N VAL A 93 9.61 14.02 -7.24
CA VAL A 93 10.24 14.52 -6.01
C VAL A 93 9.44 14.02 -4.81
N ILE A 94 10.14 13.49 -3.83
CA ILE A 94 9.58 13.12 -2.53
C ILE A 94 9.87 14.22 -1.51
N TYR A 95 8.94 14.47 -0.61
CA TYR A 95 9.06 15.53 0.39
C TYR A 95 9.05 14.95 1.80
N SER A 96 9.82 15.58 2.69
CA SER A 96 9.78 15.27 4.12
C SER A 96 8.36 15.42 4.68
N GLY A 97 7.92 14.46 5.46
CA GLY A 97 6.57 14.40 6.01
C GLY A 97 5.56 13.61 5.19
N ASP A 98 5.82 13.40 3.89
CA ASP A 98 5.04 12.46 3.09
C ASP A 98 5.35 11.01 3.50
N TYR A 99 4.62 10.06 2.95
CA TYR A 99 4.90 8.65 3.18
C TYR A 99 4.96 7.86 1.87
N ILE A 100 5.76 6.82 1.89
CA ILE A 100 5.82 5.79 0.86
C ILE A 100 5.65 4.41 1.47
N PHE A 101 5.21 3.44 0.67
CA PHE A 101 5.21 2.05 1.07
C PHE A 101 6.59 1.43 0.88
N VAL A 102 7.01 0.66 1.88
CA VAL A 102 8.25 -0.11 1.89
C VAL A 102 7.94 -1.55 2.29
N PRO A 103 8.72 -2.54 1.84
CA PRO A 103 8.50 -3.93 2.23
C PRO A 103 8.80 -4.14 3.71
N ASN A 104 8.00 -4.97 4.37
CA ASN A 104 8.29 -5.46 5.70
C ASN A 104 9.46 -6.45 5.68
N ASP A 105 10.04 -6.71 6.85
CA ASP A 105 11.16 -7.64 6.98
C ASP A 105 10.83 -9.02 6.41
N GLY A 106 11.75 -9.57 5.63
CA GLY A 106 11.61 -10.86 4.97
C GLY A 106 10.68 -10.88 3.75
N VAL A 107 10.07 -9.74 3.39
CA VAL A 107 9.25 -9.63 2.18
C VAL A 107 10.13 -9.37 0.97
N LYS A 108 10.02 -10.25 -0.02
CA LYS A 108 10.52 -10.03 -1.37
C LYS A 108 9.33 -9.77 -2.29
N PHE A 109 9.47 -8.88 -3.24
CA PHE A 109 8.43 -8.60 -4.21
C PHE A 109 9.02 -8.36 -5.60
N TYR A 110 8.19 -8.58 -6.61
CA TYR A 110 8.52 -8.34 -8.00
C TYR A 110 7.35 -7.62 -8.67
N ILE A 111 7.64 -6.61 -9.46
CA ILE A 111 6.64 -5.90 -10.26
C ILE A 111 6.94 -6.21 -11.72
N THR A 112 6.01 -6.88 -12.40
CA THR A 112 6.20 -7.30 -13.79
C THR A 112 6.29 -6.10 -14.73
N GLY A 113 7.20 -6.20 -15.70
CA GLY A 113 7.25 -5.34 -16.87
C GLY A 113 6.65 -6.04 -18.10
N MET A 114 6.76 -5.38 -19.25
CA MET A 114 6.43 -6.04 -20.53
C MET A 114 7.35 -7.25 -20.73
N ASP A 115 6.81 -8.31 -21.28
CA ASP A 115 7.52 -9.55 -21.65
C ASP A 115 8.14 -10.34 -20.49
N ASN A 116 7.80 -10.04 -19.24
CA ASN A 116 8.23 -10.89 -18.13
C ASN A 116 7.42 -12.20 -18.09
N THR A 117 8.14 -13.28 -17.86
CA THR A 117 7.57 -14.61 -17.66
C THR A 117 7.44 -14.93 -16.16
N LEU A 118 6.63 -15.92 -15.84
CA LEU A 118 6.56 -16.46 -14.47
C LEU A 118 7.93 -16.98 -14.00
N ASP A 119 8.70 -17.56 -14.92
CA ASP A 119 10.05 -18.07 -14.63
C ASP A 119 11.01 -16.95 -14.17
N ASP A 120 10.91 -15.77 -14.78
CA ASP A 120 11.69 -14.58 -14.36
C ASP A 120 11.34 -14.16 -12.94
N VAL A 121 10.04 -14.18 -12.62
CA VAL A 121 9.54 -13.82 -11.28
C VAL A 121 10.03 -14.82 -10.23
N ILE A 122 9.84 -16.12 -10.48
CA ILE A 122 10.26 -17.21 -9.59
C ILE A 122 11.78 -17.17 -9.35
N LYS A 123 12.55 -16.98 -10.40
CA LYS A 123 14.00 -16.85 -10.34
C LYS A 123 14.44 -15.64 -9.50
N TYR A 124 13.82 -14.49 -9.74
CA TYR A 124 14.16 -13.27 -8.99
C TYR A 124 13.84 -13.39 -7.50
N LEU A 125 12.67 -13.93 -7.17
CA LEU A 125 12.24 -14.16 -5.79
C LEU A 125 13.03 -15.28 -5.12
N ASN A 126 13.70 -16.12 -5.89
CA ASN A 126 14.43 -17.31 -5.45
C ASN A 126 13.53 -18.24 -4.63
N VAL A 127 12.45 -18.67 -5.23
CA VAL A 127 11.44 -19.57 -4.67
C VAL A 127 11.16 -20.71 -5.62
N THR A 128 10.55 -21.78 -5.12
CA THR A 128 10.02 -22.85 -5.99
C THR A 128 8.65 -22.46 -6.54
N PRO A 129 8.21 -23.07 -7.66
CA PRO A 129 6.87 -22.87 -8.19
C PRO A 129 5.76 -23.14 -7.16
N ASP A 130 5.90 -24.17 -6.33
CA ASP A 130 4.93 -24.52 -5.30
C ASP A 130 4.87 -23.49 -4.17
N GLU A 131 6.02 -23.01 -3.70
CA GLU A 131 6.10 -21.92 -2.72
C GLU A 131 5.47 -20.64 -3.26
N PHE A 132 5.75 -20.31 -4.53
CA PHE A 132 5.15 -19.15 -5.19
C PHE A 132 3.64 -19.28 -5.29
N ALA A 133 3.12 -20.41 -5.76
CA ALA A 133 1.70 -20.67 -5.92
C ALA A 133 0.95 -20.66 -4.57
N SER A 134 1.58 -21.11 -3.49
CA SER A 134 0.96 -21.13 -2.16
C SER A 134 0.62 -19.74 -1.63
N GLN A 135 1.33 -18.71 -2.06
CA GLN A 135 1.15 -17.31 -1.64
C GLN A 135 0.47 -16.43 -2.68
N ASN A 136 0.30 -16.94 -3.90
CA ASN A 136 -0.30 -16.21 -5.02
C ASN A 136 -1.37 -17.10 -5.68
N THR A 137 -2.57 -17.12 -5.13
CA THR A 137 -3.65 -18.04 -5.53
C THR A 137 -4.28 -17.77 -6.89
N THR A 138 -4.15 -16.54 -7.40
CA THR A 138 -4.65 -16.17 -8.73
C THR A 138 -3.60 -15.32 -9.43
N ILE A 139 -3.04 -15.84 -10.52
CA ILE A 139 -1.93 -15.21 -11.23
C ILE A 139 -2.41 -14.84 -12.64
N TYR A 140 -2.62 -13.54 -12.87
CA TYR A 140 -2.71 -12.96 -14.20
C TYR A 140 -1.42 -12.18 -14.44
N LEU A 141 -0.60 -12.61 -15.37
CA LEU A 141 0.63 -11.91 -15.73
C LEU A 141 0.27 -10.71 -16.62
N THR A 142 0.11 -9.57 -15.99
CA THR A 142 -0.10 -8.29 -16.67
C THR A 142 1.06 -7.36 -16.37
N ASN A 143 1.14 -6.25 -17.13
CA ASN A 143 2.10 -5.20 -16.83
C ASN A 143 1.80 -4.59 -15.44
N ASP A 144 2.85 -4.21 -14.72
CA ASP A 144 2.78 -3.60 -13.37
C ASP A 144 2.18 -4.50 -12.28
N GLN A 145 2.13 -5.80 -12.48
CA GLN A 145 1.66 -6.74 -11.48
C GLN A 145 2.69 -6.92 -10.36
N LEU A 146 2.22 -6.81 -9.11
CA LEU A 146 3.01 -7.04 -7.91
C LEU A 146 2.90 -8.50 -7.46
N PHE A 147 4.04 -9.17 -7.32
CA PHE A 147 4.14 -10.47 -6.66
C PHE A 147 4.87 -10.32 -5.33
N VAL A 148 4.35 -10.96 -4.30
CA VAL A 148 4.93 -10.94 -2.96
C VAL A 148 5.26 -12.35 -2.47
N TYR A 149 6.36 -12.45 -1.75
CA TYR A 149 6.75 -13.66 -1.02
C TYR A 149 7.25 -13.27 0.37
N ARG A 150 6.79 -14.02 1.38
CA ARG A 150 7.27 -13.91 2.75
C ARG A 150 7.83 -15.25 3.18
N LYS A 151 9.08 -15.26 3.62
CA LYS A 151 9.77 -16.43 4.16
C LYS A 151 9.43 -16.64 5.64
#